data_7a3862eed4b76d046b94e44e29b9ab37
#
_entry.id   7a3862eed4b76d046b94e44e29b9ab37
#
_cell.length_a   1.000
_cell.length_b   1.000
_cell.length_c   1.000
_cell.angle_alpha   90.00
_cell.angle_beta   90.00
_cell.angle_gamma   90.00
#
_symmetry.space_group_name_H-M   'P 1'
#
loop_
_entity.id
_entity.type
_entity.pdbx_description
1 polymer ?
#
loop_
_entity_poly.entity_id
_entity_poly.type
_entity_poly.pdbx_seq_one_letter_code
_entity_poly.pdbx_strand_id
1 'polypeptide(L)'
;KCQAAAAAGADVVNGTVGALLEDDGILAINATYVDAIKASTSLDVAAYSPLSGLPEFNDLLVELALGPERTGLLRSLSAKGIATPGGSGALRLAAANLVERGGVVLMRERHWGPYLGFLREAGLERRTWPLLGADGADVDLEEFTAALRSTVAEQSQLMVWLNDPAHNPTGLSLQPDSRADVLDAMVHSALEHPEVGHSLMIDAAYTLYADEPHGWATTLAEAMDAGMMWPENLMLFWAVSLSKSHTAYGARCGGLVALHPEEEALTRVYEAFAVTGRGTWSGPPRAPQSAAIGVHQDPELAATWGERLEVLTELLVRRRAALVAACDAHGVPLNPTHDGFFAWLEHGLSLIHI
;
A
#
# COMPACT_ATOMS: atom_id res chain seq x y z
N LYS A 1 -5.73 -0.81 27.57
CA LYS A 1 -5.59 -2.07 28.34
C LYS A 1 -4.11 -2.31 28.69
N CYS A 2 -3.16 -2.36 27.70
CA CYS A 2 -1.73 -2.56 27.95
C CYS A 2 -1.16 -1.56 28.96
N GLN A 3 -1.41 -0.26 28.78
CA GLN A 3 -0.93 0.77 29.73
C GLN A 3 -1.48 0.56 31.16
N ALA A 4 -2.74 0.16 31.30
CA ALA A 4 -3.34 -0.11 32.60
C ALA A 4 -2.71 -1.37 33.25
N ALA A 5 -2.41 -2.41 32.47
CA ALA A 5 -1.76 -3.62 32.95
C ALA A 5 -0.29 -3.35 33.36
N ALA A 6 0.44 -2.59 32.56
CA ALA A 6 1.79 -2.15 32.90
C ALA A 6 1.84 -1.30 34.18
N ALA A 7 0.89 -0.36 34.33
CA ALA A 7 0.74 0.45 35.54
C ALA A 7 0.38 -0.39 36.77
N ALA A 8 -0.22 -1.56 36.59
CA ALA A 8 -0.49 -2.54 37.65
C ALA A 8 0.68 -3.50 37.92
N GLY A 9 1.84 -3.29 37.29
CA GLY A 9 3.05 -4.08 37.49
C GLY A 9 3.12 -5.38 36.69
N ALA A 10 2.24 -5.57 35.69
CA ALA A 10 2.34 -6.71 34.79
C ALA A 10 3.48 -6.50 33.76
N ASP A 11 4.19 -7.57 33.47
CA ASP A 11 5.13 -7.60 32.33
C ASP A 11 4.33 -7.66 31.02
N VAL A 12 4.30 -6.54 30.29
CA VAL A 12 3.42 -6.36 29.13
C VAL A 12 4.21 -5.87 27.95
N VAL A 13 4.15 -6.62 26.86
CA VAL A 13 4.62 -6.16 25.55
C VAL A 13 3.43 -5.52 24.81
N ASN A 14 3.58 -4.25 24.43
CA ASN A 14 2.56 -3.54 23.66
C ASN A 14 2.78 -3.73 22.16
N GLY A 15 2.20 -4.76 21.59
CA GLY A 15 2.20 -5.04 20.14
C GLY A 15 1.11 -4.33 19.33
N THR A 16 0.42 -3.32 19.89
CA THR A 16 -0.72 -2.66 19.20
C THR A 16 -0.35 -1.37 18.48
N VAL A 17 0.90 -0.94 18.55
CA VAL A 17 1.37 0.32 17.95
C VAL A 17 1.82 0.07 16.52
N GLY A 18 1.08 0.61 15.55
CA GLY A 18 1.42 0.52 14.12
C GLY A 18 2.54 1.49 13.69
N ALA A 19 3.51 1.75 14.55
CA ALA A 19 4.67 2.60 14.32
C ALA A 19 5.95 1.87 14.74
N LEU A 20 7.05 2.08 14.01
CA LEU A 20 8.34 1.49 14.34
C LEU A 20 8.98 2.20 15.54
N LEU A 21 9.43 1.42 16.51
CA LEU A 21 10.20 1.91 17.66
C LEU A 21 11.63 1.42 17.57
N GLU A 22 12.58 2.19 18.09
CA GLU A 22 13.96 1.76 18.34
C GLU A 22 14.02 0.73 19.46
N ASP A 23 15.21 0.19 19.74
CA ASP A 23 15.39 -0.80 20.79
C ASP A 23 15.21 -0.23 22.23
N ASP A 24 15.30 1.08 22.37
CA ASP A 24 15.01 1.82 23.61
C ASP A 24 13.52 2.17 23.80
N GLY A 25 12.66 1.77 22.84
CA GLY A 25 11.22 2.03 22.84
C GLY A 25 10.81 3.43 22.37
N ILE A 26 11.76 4.24 21.88
CA ILE A 26 11.50 5.56 21.29
C ILE A 26 11.04 5.38 19.85
N LEU A 27 10.19 6.29 19.35
CA LEU A 27 9.74 6.29 17.97
C LEU A 27 10.92 6.41 17.01
N ALA A 28 11.08 5.43 16.12
CA ALA A 28 12.08 5.49 15.07
C ALA A 28 11.78 6.65 14.10
N ILE A 29 12.78 7.48 13.88
CA ILE A 29 12.65 8.68 13.04
C ILE A 29 13.73 8.67 11.95
N ASN A 30 13.32 8.94 10.72
CA ASN A 30 14.22 9.37 9.65
C ASN A 30 14.34 10.89 9.73
N ALA A 31 15.43 11.36 10.35
CA ALA A 31 15.63 12.79 10.64
C ALA A 31 15.67 13.63 9.36
N THR A 32 16.23 13.10 8.26
CA THR A 32 16.36 13.82 6.99
C THR A 32 15.02 14.40 6.52
N TYR A 33 13.98 13.58 6.49
CA TYR A 33 12.66 14.04 6.06
C TYR A 33 11.97 14.91 7.10
N VAL A 34 12.08 14.57 8.38
CA VAL A 34 11.47 15.36 9.46
C VAL A 34 12.09 16.76 9.56
N ASP A 35 13.41 16.86 9.38
CA ASP A 35 14.11 18.14 9.40
C ASP A 35 13.80 18.97 8.14
N ALA A 36 13.62 18.32 6.98
CA ALA A 36 13.12 19.00 5.78
C ALA A 36 11.70 19.59 6.00
N ILE A 37 10.80 18.88 6.70
CA ILE A 37 9.48 19.42 7.08
C ILE A 37 9.64 20.63 8.01
N LYS A 38 10.50 20.56 9.03
CA LYS A 38 10.76 21.69 9.96
C LYS A 38 11.36 22.91 9.25
N ALA A 39 12.14 22.67 8.21
CA ALA A 39 12.75 23.70 7.37
C ALA A 39 11.81 24.28 6.30
N SER A 40 10.54 23.83 6.26
CA SER A 40 9.54 24.32 5.31
C SER A 40 9.46 25.85 5.31
N THR A 41 9.36 26.44 4.13
CA THR A 41 9.22 27.90 3.98
C THR A 41 7.85 28.37 4.49
N SER A 42 7.73 29.67 4.78
CA SER A 42 6.45 30.27 5.12
C SER A 42 5.40 30.04 4.02
N LEU A 43 5.82 29.98 2.76
CA LEU A 43 4.95 29.71 1.62
C LEU A 43 4.42 28.27 1.65
N ASP A 44 5.27 27.29 1.96
CA ASP A 44 4.86 25.87 2.03
C ASP A 44 3.86 25.62 3.17
N VAL A 45 3.96 26.38 4.24
CA VAL A 45 3.04 26.26 5.38
C VAL A 45 1.73 27.02 5.14
N ALA A 46 1.79 28.22 4.53
CA ALA A 46 0.65 29.13 4.43
C ALA A 46 -0.18 28.96 3.15
N ALA A 47 0.42 28.51 2.04
CA ALA A 47 -0.29 28.38 0.77
C ALA A 47 -1.03 27.06 0.65
N TYR A 48 -2.17 27.09 -0.02
CA TYR A 48 -2.84 25.88 -0.45
C TYR A 48 -1.97 25.09 -1.43
N SER A 49 -1.99 23.78 -1.31
CA SER A 49 -1.59 22.87 -2.39
C SER A 49 -2.62 22.91 -3.51
N PRO A 50 -2.25 22.68 -4.79
CA PRO A 50 -3.23 22.28 -5.80
C PRO A 50 -4.08 21.12 -5.30
N LEU A 51 -5.31 20.96 -5.82
CA LEU A 51 -6.24 19.92 -5.37
C LEU A 51 -5.67 18.52 -5.52
N SER A 52 -4.88 18.30 -6.55
CA SER A 52 -4.19 17.05 -6.85
C SER A 52 -2.80 16.92 -6.22
N GLY A 53 -2.34 17.94 -5.49
CA GLY A 53 -0.97 18.01 -4.97
C GLY A 53 -0.01 18.80 -5.86
N LEU A 54 1.24 18.93 -5.42
CA LEU A 54 2.31 19.52 -6.20
C LEU A 54 2.67 18.59 -7.37
N PRO A 55 2.85 19.12 -8.59
CA PRO A 55 3.19 18.29 -9.76
C PRO A 55 4.43 17.43 -9.53
N GLU A 56 5.49 18.00 -8.98
CA GLU A 56 6.75 17.31 -8.70
C GLU A 56 6.57 16.20 -7.64
N PHE A 57 5.65 16.39 -6.70
CA PHE A 57 5.30 15.34 -5.74
C PHE A 57 4.51 14.21 -6.39
N ASN A 58 3.61 14.55 -7.32
CA ASN A 58 2.87 13.53 -8.06
C ASN A 58 3.80 12.66 -8.92
N ASP A 59 4.85 13.27 -9.52
CA ASP A 59 5.89 12.54 -10.23
C ASP A 59 6.73 11.66 -9.29
N LEU A 60 7.04 12.16 -8.09
CA LEU A 60 7.72 11.38 -7.05
C LEU A 60 6.88 10.18 -6.58
N LEU A 61 5.55 10.33 -6.48
CA LEU A 61 4.67 9.20 -6.16
C LEU A 61 4.78 8.08 -7.21
N VAL A 62 4.84 8.43 -8.50
CA VAL A 62 5.05 7.46 -9.59
C VAL A 62 6.40 6.77 -9.47
N GLU A 63 7.45 7.53 -9.12
CA GLU A 63 8.78 6.98 -8.88
C GLU A 63 8.79 6.01 -7.69
N LEU A 64 8.18 6.38 -6.57
CA LEU A 64 8.08 5.53 -5.38
C LEU A 64 7.24 4.26 -5.62
N ALA A 65 6.26 4.31 -6.51
CA ALA A 65 5.43 3.16 -6.86
C ALA A 65 6.14 2.18 -7.81
N LEU A 66 6.80 2.71 -8.85
CA LEU A 66 7.35 1.90 -9.95
C LEU A 66 8.85 1.64 -9.83
N GLY A 67 9.58 2.44 -9.06
CA GLY A 67 11.01 2.28 -8.83
C GLY A 67 11.83 2.19 -10.13
N PRO A 68 12.76 1.22 -10.21
CA PRO A 68 13.63 1.04 -11.37
C PRO A 68 12.87 0.78 -12.69
N GLU A 69 11.68 0.18 -12.59
CA GLU A 69 10.89 -0.21 -13.77
C GLU A 69 10.15 0.96 -14.43
N ARG A 70 10.09 2.12 -13.73
CA ARG A 70 9.40 3.32 -14.23
C ARG A 70 9.74 3.67 -15.68
N THR A 71 11.03 3.73 -16.00
CA THR A 71 11.47 4.14 -17.35
C THR A 71 11.07 3.12 -18.42
N GLY A 72 11.12 1.83 -18.11
CA GLY A 72 10.70 0.74 -18.99
C GLY A 72 9.20 0.78 -19.25
N LEU A 73 8.42 0.78 -18.19
CA LEU A 73 6.96 0.75 -18.23
C LEU A 73 6.36 1.99 -18.92
N LEU A 74 6.89 3.18 -18.67
CA LEU A 74 6.37 4.41 -19.25
C LEU A 74 6.71 4.61 -20.75
N ARG A 75 7.32 3.62 -21.42
CA ARG A 75 7.44 3.62 -22.90
C ARG A 75 6.13 3.24 -23.56
N SER A 76 5.31 2.43 -22.93
CA SER A 76 4.05 1.91 -23.46
C SER A 76 2.83 2.21 -22.59
N LEU A 77 3.06 2.67 -21.36
CA LEU A 77 2.01 3.01 -20.39
C LEU A 77 2.12 4.47 -19.98
N SER A 78 1.01 5.03 -19.55
CA SER A 78 0.95 6.33 -18.87
C SER A 78 0.71 6.14 -17.38
N ALA A 79 1.25 7.04 -16.54
CA ALA A 79 1.03 7.05 -15.12
C ALA A 79 0.64 8.44 -14.62
N LYS A 80 -0.26 8.51 -13.63
CA LYS A 80 -0.61 9.77 -12.95
C LYS A 80 -0.67 9.54 -11.44
N GLY A 81 0.04 10.38 -10.70
CA GLY A 81 -0.06 10.46 -9.25
C GLY A 81 -1.01 11.55 -8.79
N ILE A 82 -1.72 11.35 -7.70
CA ILE A 82 -2.51 12.37 -6.99
C ILE A 82 -2.17 12.33 -5.51
N ALA A 83 -1.74 13.47 -4.96
CA ALA A 83 -1.42 13.59 -3.55
C ALA A 83 -2.67 13.48 -2.67
N THR A 84 -2.51 12.84 -1.52
CA THR A 84 -3.57 12.64 -0.53
C THR A 84 -3.05 12.82 0.89
N PRO A 85 -3.92 13.01 1.88
CA PRO A 85 -3.55 13.01 3.30
C PRO A 85 -3.10 11.63 3.78
N GLY A 86 -1.90 11.19 3.36
CA GLY A 86 -1.32 9.87 3.59
C GLY A 86 -1.99 8.76 2.77
N GLY A 87 -1.52 7.53 2.93
CA GLY A 87 -2.12 6.36 2.26
C GLY A 87 -3.62 6.20 2.53
N SER A 88 -4.11 6.58 3.71
CA SER A 88 -5.55 6.54 4.02
C SER A 88 -6.38 7.40 3.07
N GLY A 89 -5.86 8.55 2.64
CA GLY A 89 -6.51 9.37 1.62
C GLY A 89 -6.58 8.66 0.27
N ALA A 90 -5.50 7.98 -0.13
CA ALA A 90 -5.45 7.18 -1.36
C ALA A 90 -6.51 6.06 -1.34
N LEU A 91 -6.57 5.31 -0.24
CA LEU A 91 -7.56 4.24 -0.05
C LEU A 91 -9.01 4.77 -0.09
N ARG A 92 -9.23 5.96 0.50
CA ARG A 92 -10.53 6.64 0.45
C ARG A 92 -10.92 7.04 -0.97
N LEU A 93 -9.96 7.55 -1.77
CA LEU A 93 -10.24 7.88 -3.18
C LEU A 93 -10.60 6.63 -3.98
N ALA A 94 -9.83 5.55 -3.83
CA ALA A 94 -10.11 4.29 -4.51
C ALA A 94 -11.51 3.75 -4.15
N ALA A 95 -11.82 3.63 -2.86
CA ALA A 95 -13.13 3.16 -2.40
C ALA A 95 -14.30 4.02 -2.89
N ALA A 96 -14.10 5.33 -3.04
CA ALA A 96 -15.18 6.24 -3.43
C ALA A 96 -15.45 6.32 -4.94
N ASN A 97 -14.50 5.87 -5.77
CA ASN A 97 -14.57 6.13 -7.22
C ASN A 97 -14.47 4.86 -8.09
N LEU A 98 -13.90 3.75 -7.58
CA LEU A 98 -13.61 2.58 -8.41
C LEU A 98 -14.69 1.49 -8.34
N VAL A 99 -15.64 1.62 -7.43
CA VAL A 99 -16.79 0.70 -7.32
C VAL A 99 -18.03 1.52 -7.01
N GLU A 100 -19.14 1.19 -7.64
CA GLU A 100 -20.41 1.83 -7.39
C GLU A 100 -20.94 1.56 -5.98
N ARG A 101 -21.64 2.52 -5.41
CA ARG A 101 -22.27 2.37 -4.10
C ARG A 101 -23.19 1.15 -4.06
N GLY A 102 -23.06 0.31 -3.07
CA GLY A 102 -23.74 -0.98 -2.94
C GLY A 102 -22.97 -2.15 -3.54
N GLY A 103 -21.88 -1.87 -4.25
CA GLY A 103 -21.01 -2.91 -4.80
C GLY A 103 -20.05 -3.53 -3.79
N VAL A 104 -19.34 -4.53 -4.25
CA VAL A 104 -18.44 -5.38 -3.47
C VAL A 104 -16.99 -5.14 -3.88
N VAL A 105 -16.10 -5.07 -2.90
CA VAL A 105 -14.64 -5.04 -3.08
C VAL A 105 -14.05 -6.39 -2.67
N LEU A 106 -13.19 -6.96 -3.51
CA LEU A 106 -12.48 -8.18 -3.21
C LEU A 106 -11.23 -7.89 -2.39
N MET A 107 -11.00 -8.64 -1.31
CA MET A 107 -9.80 -8.56 -0.50
C MET A 107 -9.53 -9.87 0.21
N ARG A 108 -8.31 -10.05 0.72
CA ARG A 108 -7.97 -11.21 1.56
C ARG A 108 -8.82 -11.22 2.84
N GLU A 109 -9.14 -12.42 3.35
CA GLU A 109 -9.90 -12.60 4.61
C GLU A 109 -9.25 -11.87 5.79
N ARG A 110 -7.90 -11.90 5.86
CA ARG A 110 -7.12 -11.11 6.80
C ARG A 110 -6.67 -9.84 6.12
N HIS A 111 -6.98 -8.74 6.74
CA HIS A 111 -6.70 -7.41 6.19
C HIS A 111 -6.58 -6.38 7.32
N TRP A 112 -6.02 -5.24 7.02
CA TRP A 112 -5.99 -4.12 7.95
C TRP A 112 -7.42 -3.70 8.34
N GLY A 113 -7.74 -3.78 9.65
CA GLY A 113 -9.11 -3.57 10.15
C GLY A 113 -9.79 -2.29 9.68
N PRO A 114 -9.10 -1.13 9.60
CA PRO A 114 -9.68 0.11 9.12
C PRO A 114 -10.20 0.11 7.68
N TYR A 115 -9.84 -0.86 6.82
CA TYR A 115 -10.45 -0.98 5.47
C TYR A 115 -11.97 -1.02 5.54
N LEU A 116 -12.52 -1.71 6.53
CA LEU A 116 -13.97 -1.78 6.75
C LEU A 116 -14.62 -0.40 6.99
N GLY A 117 -13.84 0.54 7.56
CA GLY A 117 -14.29 1.92 7.73
C GLY A 117 -14.43 2.64 6.39
N PHE A 118 -13.44 2.50 5.51
CA PHE A 118 -13.47 3.11 4.17
C PHE A 118 -14.60 2.53 3.31
N LEU A 119 -14.78 1.21 3.33
CA LEU A 119 -15.86 0.56 2.59
C LEU A 119 -17.23 1.02 3.11
N ARG A 120 -17.44 1.03 4.43
CA ARG A 120 -18.71 1.47 5.03
C ARG A 120 -19.04 2.92 4.65
N GLU A 121 -18.05 3.81 4.70
CA GLU A 121 -18.25 5.23 4.34
C GLU A 121 -18.57 5.38 2.85
N ALA A 122 -17.93 4.61 1.99
CA ALA A 122 -18.22 4.58 0.55
C ALA A 122 -19.55 3.86 0.24
N GLY A 123 -20.13 3.15 1.20
CA GLY A 123 -21.34 2.35 1.00
C GLY A 123 -21.08 1.06 0.24
N LEU A 124 -19.89 0.48 0.42
CA LEU A 124 -19.44 -0.75 -0.21
C LEU A 124 -19.45 -1.92 0.78
N GLU A 125 -19.56 -3.12 0.24
CA GLU A 125 -19.38 -4.37 0.95
C GLU A 125 -18.04 -5.03 0.60
N ARG A 126 -17.66 -6.06 1.33
CA ARG A 126 -16.48 -6.86 1.02
C ARG A 126 -16.85 -8.27 0.64
N ARG A 127 -16.09 -8.85 -0.27
CA ARG A 127 -15.99 -10.29 -0.48
C ARG A 127 -14.55 -10.71 -0.24
N THR A 128 -14.33 -11.85 0.39
CA THR A 128 -12.98 -12.26 0.77
C THR A 128 -12.64 -13.62 0.18
N TRP A 129 -11.35 -13.83 -0.06
CA TRP A 129 -10.77 -15.14 -0.32
C TRP A 129 -9.74 -15.48 0.77
N PRO A 130 -9.34 -16.77 0.93
CA PRO A 130 -8.37 -17.16 1.95
C PRO A 130 -7.04 -16.40 1.85
N LEU A 131 -6.38 -16.24 3.00
CA LEU A 131 -5.05 -15.61 3.03
C LEU A 131 -4.00 -16.47 2.32
N LEU A 132 -4.07 -17.79 2.56
CA LEU A 132 -3.14 -18.79 2.03
C LEU A 132 -3.94 -19.89 1.36
N GLY A 133 -3.34 -20.53 0.36
CA GLY A 133 -3.86 -21.78 -0.20
C GLY A 133 -3.80 -22.91 0.81
N ALA A 134 -4.61 -23.94 0.60
CA ALA A 134 -4.66 -25.13 1.45
C ALA A 134 -3.32 -25.90 1.47
N ASP A 135 -2.51 -25.75 0.43
CA ASP A 135 -1.15 -26.27 0.29
C ASP A 135 -0.06 -25.39 0.93
N GLY A 136 -0.45 -24.25 1.48
CA GLY A 136 0.45 -23.26 2.08
C GLY A 136 0.98 -22.22 1.09
N ALA A 137 0.51 -22.22 -0.17
CA ALA A 137 0.80 -21.17 -1.13
C ALA A 137 0.35 -19.79 -0.61
N ASP A 138 1.07 -18.76 -0.94
CA ASP A 138 0.81 -17.37 -0.49
C ASP A 138 -0.40 -16.71 -1.20
N VAL A 139 -0.99 -17.43 -2.16
CA VAL A 139 -2.29 -17.12 -2.77
C VAL A 139 -3.06 -18.44 -3.03
N ASP A 140 -4.35 -18.46 -2.71
CA ASP A 140 -5.27 -19.49 -3.16
C ASP A 140 -5.85 -19.03 -4.51
N LEU A 141 -5.21 -19.44 -5.61
CA LEU A 141 -5.56 -18.98 -6.95
C LEU A 141 -6.96 -19.49 -7.38
N GLU A 142 -7.38 -20.67 -6.94
CA GLU A 142 -8.70 -21.23 -7.24
C GLU A 142 -9.80 -20.39 -6.58
N GLU A 143 -9.68 -20.13 -5.28
CA GLU A 143 -10.63 -19.30 -4.54
C GLU A 143 -10.60 -17.84 -5.00
N PHE A 144 -9.40 -17.29 -5.32
CA PHE A 144 -9.28 -15.96 -5.88
C PHE A 144 -10.01 -15.83 -7.21
N THR A 145 -9.79 -16.75 -8.16
CA THR A 145 -10.47 -16.72 -9.47
C THR A 145 -11.96 -17.00 -9.35
N ALA A 146 -12.40 -17.84 -8.40
CA ALA A 146 -13.82 -18.04 -8.11
C ALA A 146 -14.47 -16.74 -7.58
N ALA A 147 -13.77 -16.00 -6.71
CA ALA A 147 -14.23 -14.71 -6.20
C ALA A 147 -14.30 -13.66 -7.32
N LEU A 148 -13.33 -13.60 -8.24
CA LEU A 148 -13.38 -12.75 -9.43
C LEU A 148 -14.64 -13.03 -10.26
N ARG A 149 -14.82 -14.30 -10.69
CA ARG A 149 -15.97 -14.73 -11.51
C ARG A 149 -17.31 -14.39 -10.88
N SER A 150 -17.46 -14.65 -9.57
CA SER A 150 -18.73 -14.34 -8.90
C SER A 150 -18.99 -12.84 -8.81
N THR A 151 -17.94 -12.01 -8.70
CA THR A 151 -18.10 -10.56 -8.58
C THR A 151 -18.41 -9.91 -9.91
N VAL A 152 -17.73 -10.27 -11.00
CA VAL A 152 -18.04 -9.72 -12.34
C VAL A 152 -19.44 -10.11 -12.85
N ALA A 153 -19.99 -11.24 -12.37
CA ALA A 153 -21.35 -11.64 -12.68
C ALA A 153 -22.44 -10.76 -12.00
N GLU A 154 -22.08 -10.03 -10.95
CA GLU A 154 -23.03 -9.29 -10.12
C GLU A 154 -22.93 -7.76 -10.30
N GLN A 155 -21.82 -7.22 -10.81
CA GLN A 155 -21.58 -5.79 -10.87
C GLN A 155 -20.70 -5.38 -12.05
N SER A 156 -20.84 -4.12 -12.49
CA SER A 156 -20.14 -3.55 -13.65
C SER A 156 -18.73 -3.02 -13.34
N GLN A 157 -18.29 -3.07 -12.09
CA GLN A 157 -16.97 -2.60 -11.65
C GLN A 157 -16.40 -3.56 -10.63
N LEU A 158 -15.22 -4.09 -10.90
CA LEU A 158 -14.47 -4.96 -10.00
C LEU A 158 -13.27 -4.19 -9.43
N MET A 159 -13.10 -4.20 -8.11
CA MET A 159 -11.87 -3.80 -7.46
C MET A 159 -11.33 -4.93 -6.61
N VAL A 160 -10.10 -5.36 -6.90
CA VAL A 160 -9.28 -6.19 -6.03
C VAL A 160 -8.39 -5.27 -5.22
N TRP A 161 -8.44 -5.40 -3.89
CA TRP A 161 -7.67 -4.59 -2.96
C TRP A 161 -6.66 -5.47 -2.23
N LEU A 162 -5.38 -5.34 -2.59
CA LEU A 162 -4.27 -6.06 -2.02
C LEU A 162 -3.36 -5.14 -1.21
N ASN A 163 -3.08 -5.49 0.05
CA ASN A 163 -1.95 -4.94 0.77
C ASN A 163 -0.75 -5.85 0.54
N ASP A 164 0.17 -5.42 -0.32
CA ASP A 164 1.36 -6.15 -0.72
C ASP A 164 2.41 -5.16 -1.27
N PRO A 165 3.71 -5.39 -1.01
CA PRO A 165 4.30 -6.34 -0.07
C PRO A 165 4.14 -5.95 1.40
N ALA A 166 4.65 -6.79 2.29
CA ALA A 166 4.65 -6.55 3.74
C ALA A 166 3.25 -6.38 4.36
N HIS A 167 2.37 -7.32 4.04
CA HIS A 167 0.95 -7.32 4.40
C HIS A 167 0.67 -7.02 5.87
N ASN A 168 -0.19 -6.07 6.13
CA ASN A 168 -0.77 -5.81 7.45
C ASN A 168 -2.08 -6.59 7.60
N PRO A 169 -2.18 -7.62 8.48
CA PRO A 169 -1.41 -7.77 9.72
C PRO A 169 -0.38 -8.92 9.73
N THR A 170 -0.04 -9.55 8.64
CA THR A 170 0.73 -10.82 8.68
C THR A 170 2.21 -10.69 8.39
N GLY A 171 2.66 -9.61 7.72
CA GLY A 171 4.01 -9.47 7.20
C GLY A 171 4.29 -10.38 5.99
N LEU A 172 3.25 -10.98 5.40
CA LEU A 172 3.37 -11.76 4.18
C LEU A 172 3.67 -10.84 3.00
N SER A 173 4.57 -11.28 2.12
CA SER A 173 4.75 -10.70 0.79
C SER A 173 4.52 -11.78 -0.25
N LEU A 174 3.77 -11.48 -1.30
CA LEU A 174 3.56 -12.39 -2.41
C LEU A 174 4.88 -12.70 -3.10
N GLN A 175 5.08 -13.95 -3.44
CA GLN A 175 6.21 -14.36 -4.27
C GLN A 175 6.02 -13.89 -5.72
N PRO A 176 7.10 -13.78 -6.52
CA PRO A 176 7.01 -13.34 -7.91
C PRO A 176 5.97 -14.11 -8.74
N ASP A 177 5.98 -15.45 -8.65
CA ASP A 177 5.03 -16.31 -9.36
C ASP A 177 3.57 -16.02 -8.94
N SER A 178 3.31 -15.81 -7.66
CA SER A 178 1.97 -15.49 -7.15
C SER A 178 1.50 -14.10 -7.59
N ARG A 179 2.40 -13.12 -7.68
CA ARG A 179 2.06 -11.81 -8.27
C ARG A 179 1.71 -11.94 -9.75
N ALA A 180 2.47 -12.76 -10.49
CA ALA A 180 2.19 -13.04 -11.90
C ALA A 180 0.83 -13.74 -12.05
N ASP A 181 0.54 -14.76 -11.25
CA ASP A 181 -0.74 -15.47 -11.27
C ASP A 181 -1.93 -14.54 -10.99
N VAL A 182 -1.80 -13.64 -10.00
CA VAL A 182 -2.84 -12.65 -9.71
C VAL A 182 -3.03 -11.67 -10.86
N LEU A 183 -1.93 -11.18 -11.46
CA LEU A 183 -1.98 -10.29 -12.61
C LEU A 183 -2.63 -10.97 -13.81
N ASP A 184 -2.22 -12.19 -14.12
CA ASP A 184 -2.78 -12.98 -15.22
C ASP A 184 -4.28 -13.26 -15.02
N ALA A 185 -4.71 -13.59 -13.81
CA ALA A 185 -6.12 -13.77 -13.49
C ALA A 185 -6.93 -12.48 -13.69
N MET A 186 -6.37 -11.32 -13.33
CA MET A 186 -7.00 -10.02 -13.56
C MET A 186 -7.10 -9.68 -15.05
N VAL A 187 -6.03 -9.91 -15.80
CA VAL A 187 -5.98 -9.71 -17.27
C VAL A 187 -7.00 -10.63 -17.97
N HIS A 188 -7.01 -11.91 -17.59
CA HIS A 188 -7.95 -12.89 -18.16
C HIS A 188 -9.40 -12.51 -17.87
N SER A 189 -9.72 -12.17 -16.62
CA SER A 189 -11.06 -11.70 -16.24
C SER A 189 -11.48 -10.45 -17.02
N ALA A 190 -10.57 -9.49 -17.23
CA ALA A 190 -10.86 -8.27 -17.97
C ALA A 190 -11.10 -8.53 -19.47
N LEU A 191 -10.37 -9.47 -20.07
CA LEU A 191 -10.55 -9.87 -21.47
C LEU A 191 -11.87 -10.64 -21.67
N GLU A 192 -12.27 -11.48 -20.71
CA GLU A 192 -13.54 -12.24 -20.76
C GLU A 192 -14.76 -11.35 -20.50
N HIS A 193 -14.61 -10.25 -19.75
CA HIS A 193 -15.69 -9.34 -19.35
C HIS A 193 -15.37 -7.89 -19.72
N PRO A 194 -15.31 -7.55 -21.01
CA PRO A 194 -14.94 -6.20 -21.47
C PRO A 194 -15.93 -5.12 -21.04
N GLU A 195 -17.15 -5.49 -20.66
CA GLU A 195 -18.19 -4.60 -20.13
C GLU A 195 -17.99 -4.23 -18.65
N VAL A 196 -17.11 -4.93 -17.93
CA VAL A 196 -16.80 -4.69 -16.51
C VAL A 196 -15.50 -3.94 -16.37
N GLY A 197 -15.50 -2.83 -15.66
CA GLY A 197 -14.27 -2.10 -15.31
C GLY A 197 -13.49 -2.86 -14.24
N HIS A 198 -12.22 -3.17 -14.49
CA HIS A 198 -11.35 -3.90 -13.58
C HIS A 198 -10.31 -2.96 -12.96
N SER A 199 -10.14 -3.06 -11.65
CA SER A 199 -9.14 -2.31 -10.89
C SER A 199 -8.35 -3.25 -9.98
N LEU A 200 -7.02 -3.27 -10.15
CA LEU A 200 -6.11 -3.89 -9.17
C LEU A 200 -5.49 -2.78 -8.35
N MET A 201 -5.88 -2.66 -7.07
CA MET A 201 -5.39 -1.64 -6.16
C MET A 201 -4.43 -2.27 -5.15
N ILE A 202 -3.17 -1.85 -5.22
CA ILE A 202 -2.07 -2.29 -4.38
C ILE A 202 -1.87 -1.26 -3.27
N ASP A 203 -2.17 -1.63 -2.02
CA ASP A 203 -1.79 -0.84 -0.86
C ASP A 203 -0.32 -1.08 -0.53
N ALA A 204 0.53 -0.17 -1.00
CA ALA A 204 1.98 -0.21 -0.92
C ALA A 204 2.53 0.53 0.32
N ALA A 205 1.75 0.59 1.42
CA ALA A 205 2.11 1.39 2.59
C ALA A 205 3.43 0.97 3.25
N TYR A 206 3.84 -0.29 3.12
CA TYR A 206 5.04 -0.86 3.72
C TYR A 206 6.10 -1.28 2.70
N THR A 207 5.90 -0.95 1.44
CA THR A 207 6.69 -1.46 0.30
C THR A 207 8.21 -1.29 0.49
N LEU A 208 8.67 -0.15 1.00
CA LEU A 208 10.10 0.12 1.18
C LEU A 208 10.76 -0.63 2.35
N TYR A 209 9.99 -1.45 3.08
CA TYR A 209 10.49 -2.38 4.10
C TYR A 209 10.39 -3.84 3.67
N ALA A 210 10.24 -4.09 2.38
CA ALA A 210 10.24 -5.41 1.78
C ALA A 210 11.53 -5.67 1.02
N ASP A 211 11.88 -6.94 0.87
CA ASP A 211 13.04 -7.39 0.08
C ASP A 211 12.86 -7.00 -1.40
N GLU A 212 11.62 -7.07 -1.90
CA GLU A 212 11.25 -6.66 -3.26
C GLU A 212 10.27 -5.48 -3.22
N PRO A 213 10.74 -4.25 -2.93
CA PRO A 213 9.87 -3.10 -2.74
C PRO A 213 9.05 -2.71 -3.98
N HIS A 214 9.54 -3.05 -5.17
CA HIS A 214 8.88 -2.76 -6.44
C HIS A 214 8.44 -4.03 -7.19
N GLY A 215 8.25 -5.16 -6.49
CA GLY A 215 7.93 -6.46 -7.08
C GLY A 215 6.72 -6.44 -8.02
N TRP A 216 5.68 -5.66 -7.73
CA TRP A 216 4.54 -5.48 -8.64
C TRP A 216 4.90 -4.77 -9.95
N ALA A 217 5.79 -3.76 -9.89
CA ALA A 217 6.27 -3.09 -11.10
C ALA A 217 7.17 -4.01 -11.93
N THR A 218 8.01 -4.82 -11.28
CA THR A 218 8.84 -5.83 -11.93
C THR A 218 7.98 -6.91 -12.59
N THR A 219 7.01 -7.48 -11.86
CA THR A 219 6.05 -8.46 -12.43
C THR A 219 5.34 -7.90 -13.65
N LEU A 220 4.90 -6.63 -13.58
CA LEU A 220 4.25 -5.98 -14.71
C LEU A 220 5.20 -5.79 -15.91
N ALA A 221 6.45 -5.36 -15.67
CA ALA A 221 7.44 -5.17 -16.71
C ALA A 221 7.76 -6.51 -17.42
N GLU A 222 7.95 -7.58 -16.66
CA GLU A 222 8.17 -8.93 -17.19
C GLU A 222 6.97 -9.42 -18.01
N ALA A 223 5.74 -9.22 -17.55
CA ALA A 223 4.55 -9.57 -18.30
C ALA A 223 4.43 -8.79 -19.62
N MET A 224 4.73 -7.49 -19.61
CA MET A 224 4.75 -6.65 -20.82
C MET A 224 5.83 -7.09 -21.80
N ASP A 225 7.03 -7.39 -21.32
CA ASP A 225 8.14 -7.90 -22.13
C ASP A 225 7.83 -9.29 -22.71
N ALA A 226 7.07 -10.12 -21.99
CA ALA A 226 6.55 -11.40 -22.48
C ALA A 226 5.40 -11.25 -23.48
N GLY A 227 4.95 -10.04 -23.78
CA GLY A 227 3.92 -9.76 -24.78
C GLY A 227 2.50 -9.74 -24.22
N MET A 228 2.31 -9.50 -22.93
CA MET A 228 0.99 -9.30 -22.35
C MET A 228 0.25 -8.18 -23.09
N MET A 229 -0.97 -8.48 -23.57
CA MET A 229 -1.88 -7.47 -24.10
C MET A 229 -2.66 -6.85 -22.95
N TRP A 230 -2.54 -5.53 -22.82
CA TRP A 230 -3.28 -4.80 -21.78
C TRP A 230 -4.76 -4.69 -22.15
N PRO A 231 -5.70 -5.17 -21.29
CA PRO A 231 -7.13 -4.96 -21.51
C PRO A 231 -7.52 -3.49 -21.30
N GLU A 232 -8.32 -2.91 -22.22
CA GLU A 232 -8.73 -1.50 -22.14
C GLU A 232 -9.55 -1.17 -20.87
N ASN A 233 -10.17 -2.18 -20.27
CA ASN A 233 -10.99 -2.07 -19.07
C ASN A 233 -10.26 -2.45 -17.78
N LEU A 234 -8.92 -2.59 -17.81
CA LEU A 234 -8.07 -2.86 -16.64
C LEU A 234 -7.23 -1.64 -16.29
N MET A 235 -7.27 -1.21 -15.04
CA MET A 235 -6.40 -0.16 -14.49
C MET A 235 -5.72 -0.62 -13.22
N LEU A 236 -4.42 -0.34 -13.09
CA LEU A 236 -3.65 -0.65 -11.89
C LEU A 236 -3.46 0.61 -11.04
N PHE A 237 -3.49 0.43 -9.71
CA PHE A 237 -3.34 1.51 -8.75
C PHE A 237 -2.36 1.15 -7.64
N TRP A 238 -1.59 2.13 -7.17
CA TRP A 238 -0.75 2.02 -5.97
C TRP A 238 -1.12 3.09 -4.96
N ALA A 239 -1.51 2.67 -3.76
CA ALA A 239 -1.66 3.58 -2.62
C ALA A 239 -0.31 3.73 -1.90
N VAL A 240 0.35 4.86 -2.14
CA VAL A 240 1.67 5.19 -1.58
C VAL A 240 1.52 5.97 -0.29
N SER A 241 2.29 5.61 0.74
CA SER A 241 2.24 6.28 2.05
C SER A 241 3.65 6.62 2.56
N LEU A 242 3.92 7.90 2.79
CA LEU A 242 5.17 8.35 3.40
C LEU A 242 5.16 8.18 4.93
N SER A 243 4.02 7.79 5.53
CA SER A 243 3.90 7.58 6.97
C SER A 243 4.89 6.54 7.51
N LYS A 244 5.19 5.51 6.70
CA LYS A 244 6.05 4.40 7.10
C LYS A 244 7.47 4.60 6.57
N SER A 245 7.62 4.67 5.25
CA SER A 245 8.92 4.78 4.57
C SER A 245 9.73 6.01 5.00
N HIS A 246 9.08 7.11 5.33
CA HIS A 246 9.70 8.34 5.81
C HIS A 246 9.53 8.54 7.32
N THR A 247 8.98 7.55 8.03
CA THR A 247 8.70 7.55 9.49
C THR A 247 7.97 8.80 9.99
N ALA A 248 7.17 9.43 9.14
CA ALA A 248 6.48 10.69 9.43
C ALA A 248 4.95 10.47 9.52
N TYR A 249 4.54 9.64 10.46
CA TYR A 249 3.15 9.20 10.64
C TYR A 249 2.16 10.37 10.79
N GLY A 250 2.58 11.44 11.44
CA GLY A 250 1.78 12.63 11.70
C GLY A 250 1.73 13.64 10.54
N ALA A 251 2.65 13.58 9.58
CA ALA A 251 2.74 14.52 8.46
C ALA A 251 1.58 14.37 7.46
N ARG A 252 0.92 13.23 7.46
CA ARG A 252 -0.21 12.88 6.58
C ARG A 252 0.11 13.12 5.10
N CYS A 253 1.20 12.52 4.60
CA CYS A 253 1.66 12.63 3.23
C CYS A 253 1.63 11.28 2.52
N GLY A 254 1.14 11.26 1.28
CA GLY A 254 1.03 10.08 0.43
C GLY A 254 0.22 10.39 -0.82
N GLY A 255 -0.16 9.38 -1.55
CA GLY A 255 -0.95 9.56 -2.76
C GLY A 255 -1.41 8.26 -3.39
N LEU A 256 -2.22 8.39 -4.43
CA LEU A 256 -2.67 7.31 -5.28
C LEU A 256 -2.04 7.47 -6.66
N VAL A 257 -1.40 6.42 -7.15
CA VAL A 257 -0.85 6.34 -8.51
C VAL A 257 -1.76 5.45 -9.34
N ALA A 258 -2.10 5.88 -10.54
CA ALA A 258 -2.84 5.11 -11.52
C ALA A 258 -1.98 4.86 -12.76
N LEU A 259 -2.09 3.67 -13.35
CA LEU A 259 -1.33 3.22 -14.52
C LEU A 259 -2.28 2.62 -15.57
N HIS A 260 -2.17 3.07 -16.82
CA HIS A 260 -2.97 2.61 -17.96
C HIS A 260 -2.29 2.98 -19.27
N PRO A 261 -2.46 2.23 -20.40
CA PRO A 261 -1.92 2.63 -21.69
C PRO A 261 -2.47 3.97 -22.19
N GLU A 262 -3.77 4.21 -21.99
CA GLU A 262 -4.44 5.42 -22.49
C GLU A 262 -4.41 6.55 -21.46
N GLU A 263 -3.72 7.64 -21.80
CA GLU A 263 -3.64 8.83 -20.96
C GLU A 263 -5.00 9.50 -20.72
N GLU A 264 -5.93 9.42 -21.68
CA GLU A 264 -7.27 9.98 -21.52
C GLU A 264 -8.07 9.25 -20.43
N ALA A 265 -7.97 7.91 -20.36
CA ALA A 265 -8.58 7.12 -19.29
C ALA A 265 -8.07 7.54 -17.91
N LEU A 266 -6.74 7.70 -17.77
CA LEU A 266 -6.12 8.21 -16.54
C LEU A 266 -6.59 9.63 -16.20
N THR A 267 -6.75 10.50 -17.19
CA THR A 267 -7.19 11.88 -16.98
C THR A 267 -8.61 11.91 -16.41
N ARG A 268 -9.53 11.11 -16.93
CA ARG A 268 -10.91 11.00 -16.41
C ARG A 268 -10.94 10.54 -14.96
N VAL A 269 -10.16 9.51 -14.63
CA VAL A 269 -10.07 8.98 -13.25
C VAL A 269 -9.43 10.00 -12.32
N TYR A 270 -8.37 10.66 -12.76
CA TYR A 270 -7.68 11.70 -12.01
C TYR A 270 -8.59 12.89 -11.67
N GLU A 271 -9.42 13.35 -12.63
CA GLU A 271 -10.41 14.40 -12.40
C GLU A 271 -11.47 13.97 -11.38
N ALA A 272 -11.97 12.72 -11.45
CA ALA A 272 -12.90 12.17 -10.46
C ALA A 272 -12.27 12.14 -9.05
N PHE A 273 -11.01 11.71 -8.94
CA PHE A 273 -10.27 11.75 -7.68
C PHE A 273 -10.10 13.17 -7.13
N ALA A 274 -9.79 14.14 -7.99
CA ALA A 274 -9.65 15.54 -7.58
C ALA A 274 -10.98 16.11 -7.04
N VAL A 275 -12.10 15.79 -7.67
CA VAL A 275 -13.44 16.17 -7.20
C VAL A 275 -13.75 15.54 -5.85
N THR A 276 -13.50 14.25 -5.70
CA THR A 276 -13.71 13.54 -4.43
C THR A 276 -12.81 14.08 -3.33
N GLY A 277 -11.52 14.33 -3.62
CA GLY A 277 -10.58 14.97 -2.70
C GLY A 277 -11.03 16.35 -2.28
N ARG A 278 -11.52 17.17 -3.22
CA ARG A 278 -12.08 18.49 -2.95
C ARG A 278 -13.24 18.42 -1.95
N GLY A 279 -14.12 17.46 -2.10
CA GLY A 279 -15.27 17.26 -1.22
C GLY A 279 -14.93 16.66 0.15
N THR A 280 -13.75 16.05 0.30
CA THR A 280 -13.37 15.33 1.51
C THR A 280 -12.40 16.13 2.40
N TRP A 281 -11.29 16.63 1.85
CA TRP A 281 -10.23 17.36 2.58
C TRP A 281 -9.84 18.70 1.95
N SER A 282 -10.47 19.09 0.87
CA SER A 282 -10.18 20.29 0.06
C SER A 282 -8.86 20.19 -0.70
N GLY A 283 -7.72 20.27 -0.05
CA GLY A 283 -6.40 20.08 -0.63
C GLY A 283 -5.49 19.30 0.30
N PRO A 284 -4.53 18.51 -0.23
CA PRO A 284 -3.58 17.76 0.60
C PRO A 284 -2.57 18.73 1.26
N PRO A 285 -1.93 18.33 2.39
CA PRO A 285 -0.92 19.15 3.06
C PRO A 285 0.24 19.49 2.13
N ARG A 286 0.61 20.77 2.01
CA ARG A 286 1.66 21.22 1.09
C ARG A 286 3.07 21.02 1.64
N ALA A 287 3.34 21.43 2.88
CA ALA A 287 4.69 21.39 3.47
C ALA A 287 5.35 20.00 3.42
N PRO A 288 4.67 18.89 3.77
CA PRO A 288 5.29 17.57 3.69
C PRO A 288 5.54 17.11 2.25
N GLN A 289 4.76 17.58 1.26
CA GLN A 289 5.03 17.32 -0.15
C GLN A 289 6.32 18.03 -0.60
N SER A 290 6.44 19.34 -0.31
CA SER A 290 7.65 20.12 -0.63
C SER A 290 8.89 19.52 0.04
N ALA A 291 8.79 19.06 1.29
CA ALA A 291 9.87 18.40 2.00
C ALA A 291 10.29 17.09 1.32
N ALA A 292 9.33 16.26 0.89
CA ALA A 292 9.62 15.02 0.18
C ALA A 292 10.31 15.28 -1.17
N ILE A 293 9.82 16.27 -1.94
CA ILE A 293 10.45 16.70 -3.19
C ILE A 293 11.91 17.11 -2.91
N GLY A 294 12.14 17.95 -1.92
CA GLY A 294 13.48 18.43 -1.57
C GLY A 294 14.43 17.30 -1.19
N VAL A 295 13.97 16.33 -0.39
CA VAL A 295 14.80 15.18 0.00
C VAL A 295 15.17 14.32 -1.21
N HIS A 296 14.22 14.00 -2.09
CA HIS A 296 14.47 13.09 -3.21
C HIS A 296 15.15 13.76 -4.42
N GLN A 297 15.06 15.06 -4.57
CA GLN A 297 15.76 15.81 -5.63
C GLN A 297 17.20 16.17 -5.28
N ASP A 298 17.55 16.19 -4.00
CA ASP A 298 18.92 16.42 -3.55
C ASP A 298 19.62 15.07 -3.35
N PRO A 299 20.69 14.75 -4.14
CA PRO A 299 21.36 13.46 -4.07
C PRO A 299 21.97 13.14 -2.69
N GLU A 300 22.44 14.15 -1.93
CA GLU A 300 23.03 13.93 -0.61
C GLU A 300 21.93 13.64 0.43
N LEU A 301 20.82 14.37 0.38
CA LEU A 301 19.68 14.11 1.26
C LEU A 301 19.01 12.76 0.92
N ALA A 302 18.87 12.44 -0.35
CA ALA A 302 18.32 11.14 -0.78
C ALA A 302 19.18 9.97 -0.28
N ALA A 303 20.52 10.08 -0.40
CA ALA A 303 21.44 9.07 0.12
C ALA A 303 21.31 8.93 1.65
N THR A 304 21.34 10.03 2.39
CA THR A 304 21.22 10.01 3.86
C THR A 304 19.86 9.45 4.32
N TRP A 305 18.78 9.78 3.61
CA TRP A 305 17.46 9.21 3.85
C TRP A 305 17.44 7.70 3.61
N GLY A 306 18.08 7.26 2.51
CA GLY A 306 18.18 5.84 2.13
C GLY A 306 18.98 5.03 3.15
N GLU A 307 20.17 5.51 3.56
CA GLU A 307 20.98 4.87 4.60
C GLU A 307 20.20 4.65 5.91
N ARG A 308 19.40 5.65 6.29
CA ARG A 308 18.55 5.51 7.49
C ARG A 308 17.45 4.48 7.30
N LEU A 309 16.84 4.42 6.12
CA LEU A 309 15.83 3.41 5.78
C LEU A 309 16.41 1.99 5.86
N GLU A 310 17.62 1.78 5.34
CA GLU A 310 18.33 0.49 5.42
C GLU A 310 18.52 0.06 6.89
N VAL A 311 19.02 0.93 7.77
CA VAL A 311 19.18 0.63 9.21
C VAL A 311 17.85 0.21 9.84
N LEU A 312 16.74 0.85 9.48
CA LEU A 312 15.43 0.51 10.02
C LEU A 312 14.89 -0.81 9.44
N THR A 313 15.19 -1.10 8.20
CA THR A 313 14.85 -2.39 7.56
C THR A 313 15.63 -3.53 8.22
N GLU A 314 16.93 -3.37 8.43
CA GLU A 314 17.75 -4.35 9.14
C GLU A 314 17.24 -4.61 10.57
N LEU A 315 16.79 -3.56 11.28
CA LEU A 315 16.17 -3.70 12.59
C LEU A 315 14.94 -4.61 12.54
N LEU A 316 14.08 -4.44 11.54
CA LEU A 316 12.89 -5.27 11.35
C LEU A 316 13.25 -6.72 11.01
N VAL A 317 14.23 -6.93 10.13
CA VAL A 317 14.74 -8.27 9.78
C VAL A 317 15.25 -9.01 11.02
N ARG A 318 16.09 -8.37 11.84
CA ARG A 318 16.59 -8.95 13.10
C ARG A 318 15.47 -9.32 14.08
N ARG A 319 14.49 -8.43 14.26
CA ARG A 319 13.33 -8.67 15.15
C ARG A 319 12.46 -9.81 14.66
N ARG A 320 12.22 -9.89 13.36
CA ARG A 320 11.47 -10.98 12.75
C ARG A 320 12.17 -12.31 12.95
N ALA A 321 13.47 -12.38 12.64
CA ALA A 321 14.26 -13.60 12.84
C ALA A 321 14.22 -14.08 14.31
N ALA A 322 14.34 -13.16 15.26
CA ALA A 322 14.24 -13.48 16.69
C ALA A 322 12.84 -13.99 17.07
N LEU A 323 11.76 -13.39 16.52
CA LEU A 323 10.39 -13.84 16.74
C LEU A 323 10.16 -15.24 16.18
N VAL A 324 10.55 -15.50 14.92
CA VAL A 324 10.41 -16.82 14.28
C VAL A 324 11.13 -17.88 15.12
N ALA A 325 12.39 -17.64 15.49
CA ALA A 325 13.15 -18.55 16.31
C ALA A 325 12.49 -18.82 17.69
N ALA A 326 11.92 -17.80 18.31
CA ALA A 326 11.20 -17.94 19.58
C ALA A 326 9.89 -18.74 19.41
N CYS A 327 9.14 -18.50 18.35
CA CYS A 327 7.92 -19.25 18.04
C CYS A 327 8.25 -20.73 17.82
N ASP A 328 9.27 -21.03 17.02
CA ASP A 328 9.72 -22.40 16.75
C ASP A 328 10.17 -23.11 18.05
N ALA A 329 10.97 -22.44 18.88
CA ALA A 329 11.47 -23.00 20.13
C ALA A 329 10.36 -23.32 21.15
N HIS A 330 9.25 -22.59 21.09
CA HIS A 330 8.13 -22.76 22.03
C HIS A 330 6.90 -23.41 21.41
N GLY A 331 6.96 -23.86 20.14
CA GLY A 331 5.84 -24.52 19.44
C GLY A 331 4.64 -23.60 19.26
N VAL A 332 4.87 -22.30 19.09
CA VAL A 332 3.82 -21.30 18.83
C VAL A 332 3.58 -21.21 17.32
N PRO A 333 2.38 -21.53 16.81
CA PRO A 333 2.08 -21.42 15.39
C PRO A 333 2.19 -19.98 14.90
N LEU A 334 3.04 -19.75 13.92
CA LEU A 334 3.24 -18.48 13.25
C LEU A 334 2.89 -18.62 11.76
N ASN A 335 2.07 -17.74 11.22
CA ASN A 335 1.88 -17.68 9.77
C ASN A 335 3.17 -17.25 9.06
N PRO A 336 3.35 -17.63 7.79
CA PRO A 336 4.44 -17.10 6.99
C PRO A 336 4.52 -15.58 7.11
N THR A 337 5.71 -15.07 7.37
CA THR A 337 5.98 -13.63 7.52
C THR A 337 7.33 -13.32 6.89
N HIS A 338 7.37 -12.38 5.95
CA HIS A 338 8.55 -12.08 5.17
C HIS A 338 9.08 -10.67 5.48
N ASP A 339 8.18 -9.66 5.54
CA ASP A 339 8.55 -8.27 5.48
C ASP A 339 7.76 -7.37 6.43
N GLY A 340 8.17 -6.11 6.51
CA GLY A 340 7.42 -5.05 7.18
C GLY A 340 7.38 -5.17 8.70
N PHE A 341 6.30 -4.68 9.29
CA PHE A 341 6.16 -4.44 10.73
C PHE A 341 5.39 -5.53 11.48
N PHE A 342 4.81 -6.49 10.77
CA PHE A 342 3.80 -7.38 11.34
C PHE A 342 4.18 -8.85 11.24
N ALA A 343 3.64 -9.63 12.15
CA ALA A 343 3.60 -11.06 12.09
C ALA A 343 2.30 -11.55 12.75
N TRP A 344 1.75 -12.65 12.27
CA TRP A 344 0.48 -13.19 12.74
C TRP A 344 0.69 -14.50 13.48
N LEU A 345 0.42 -14.49 14.78
CA LEU A 345 0.42 -15.68 15.61
C LEU A 345 -0.98 -16.29 15.61
N GLU A 346 -1.07 -17.59 15.32
CA GLU A 346 -2.32 -18.34 15.48
C GLU A 346 -2.44 -18.85 16.91
N HIS A 347 -3.00 -18.03 17.77
CA HIS A 347 -3.34 -18.43 19.12
C HIS A 347 -4.86 -18.29 19.30
N GLY A 348 -5.52 -19.32 19.85
CA GLY A 348 -6.98 -19.40 19.99
C GLY A 348 -7.65 -18.32 20.85
N LEU A 349 -6.89 -17.33 21.28
CA LEU A 349 -7.35 -16.17 22.04
C LEU A 349 -6.60 -14.91 21.59
N SER A 350 -7.23 -14.15 20.67
CA SER A 350 -6.89 -12.75 20.41
C SER A 350 -5.61 -12.45 19.58
N LEU A 351 -5.80 -11.61 18.60
CA LEU A 351 -4.82 -10.89 17.80
C LEU A 351 -3.72 -10.23 18.65
N ILE A 352 -2.48 -10.63 18.42
CA ILE A 352 -1.32 -9.87 18.89
C ILE A 352 -0.66 -9.26 17.67
N HIS A 353 -0.67 -7.93 17.59
CA HIS A 353 0.19 -7.17 16.69
C HIS A 353 1.55 -7.06 17.36
N ILE A 354 2.59 -7.38 16.65
CA ILE A 354 3.99 -7.27 17.14
C ILE A 354 4.57 -5.94 16.68
#